data_3f3ba4429728ec1c0ba684457b82e91f
#
_entry.id   3f3ba4429728ec1c0ba684457b82e91f
#
_cell.length_a   1.000
_cell.length_b   1.000
_cell.length_c   1.000
_cell.angle_alpha   90.00
_cell.angle_beta   90.00
_cell.angle_gamma   90.00
#
_symmetry.space_group_name_H-M   'P 1'
#
loop_
_entity.id
_entity.type
_entity.pdbx_description
1 polymer ?
#
loop_
_entity_poly.entity_id
_entity_poly.type
_entity_poly.pdbx_seq_one_letter_code
_entity_poly.pdbx_strand_id
1 'polypeptide(L)'
;MKCIRMSFYEYMISRYKHKNTTDGDLARDMERDNKSTSFFSNLHECSVERQYESIEIHLLRLHACSGALNAFERCWKKYKRYVKMEEKKNEKI
;
A
#
# COMPACT_ATOMS: atom_id res chain seq x y z
N MET A 1 5.10 -17.86 -14.70
CA MET A 1 6.02 -17.03 -13.94
C MET A 1 5.29 -16.02 -13.10
N LYS A 2 5.66 -15.91 -11.88
CA LYS A 2 4.97 -14.99 -11.00
C LYS A 2 5.31 -13.55 -11.27
N CYS A 3 4.31 -12.68 -11.12
CA CYS A 3 4.54 -11.25 -11.13
C CYS A 3 5.31 -10.87 -9.87
N ILE A 4 6.37 -10.08 -10.04
CA ILE A 4 7.21 -9.68 -8.91
C ILE A 4 6.88 -8.29 -8.41
N ARG A 5 5.69 -7.78 -8.76
CA ARG A 5 5.33 -6.45 -8.28
C ARG A 5 5.04 -6.50 -6.78
N MET A 6 5.39 -5.40 -6.12
CA MET A 6 5.14 -5.27 -4.69
C MET A 6 3.64 -5.05 -4.42
N SER A 7 3.18 -5.51 -3.25
CA SER A 7 1.85 -5.14 -2.77
C SER A 7 1.89 -3.65 -2.38
N PHE A 8 0.71 -3.06 -2.13
CA PHE A 8 0.66 -1.68 -1.70
C PHE A 8 1.45 -1.46 -0.41
N TYR A 9 1.32 -2.38 0.54
CA TYR A 9 2.05 -2.30 1.78
C TYR A 9 3.57 -2.28 1.54
N GLU A 10 4.05 -3.23 0.74
CA GLU A 10 5.48 -3.28 0.43
C GLU A 10 5.95 -2.02 -0.28
N TYR A 11 5.13 -1.50 -1.17
CA TYR A 11 5.42 -0.27 -1.87
C TYR A 11 5.61 0.89 -0.89
N MET A 12 4.66 1.02 0.06
CA MET A 12 4.72 2.09 1.05
C MET A 12 5.97 1.98 1.91
N ILE A 13 6.27 0.77 2.39
CA ILE A 13 7.44 0.58 3.25
C ILE A 13 8.72 0.93 2.49
N SER A 14 8.86 0.45 1.26
CA SER A 14 10.09 0.67 0.52
C SER A 14 10.30 2.12 0.11
N ARG A 15 9.21 2.87 -0.09
CA ARG A 15 9.30 4.24 -0.62
C ARG A 15 9.17 5.33 0.43
N TYR A 16 8.40 5.10 1.48
CA TYR A 16 8.00 6.19 2.38
C TYR A 16 8.38 5.99 3.83
N LYS A 17 8.71 4.79 4.25
CA LYS A 17 8.96 4.50 5.67
C LYS A 17 9.94 5.48 6.33
N HIS A 18 10.96 5.88 5.59
CA HIS A 18 12.01 6.74 6.15
C HIS A 18 11.81 8.22 5.85
N LYS A 19 10.69 8.58 5.25
CA LYS A 19 10.43 9.97 4.93
C LYS A 19 9.72 10.67 6.08
N ASN A 20 10.11 11.92 6.29
CA ASN A 20 9.54 12.73 7.37
C ASN A 20 8.34 13.52 6.84
N THR A 21 7.34 12.81 6.35
CA THR A 21 6.14 13.38 5.73
C THR A 21 4.93 12.61 6.21
N THR A 22 3.73 13.13 5.86
CA THR A 22 2.48 12.44 6.18
C THR A 22 2.44 11.04 5.55
N ASP A 23 2.98 10.92 4.33
CA ASP A 23 3.04 9.62 3.66
C ASP A 23 3.95 8.67 4.43
N GLY A 24 5.07 9.18 4.96
CA GLY A 24 5.95 8.39 5.79
C GLY A 24 5.31 7.97 7.10
N ASP A 25 4.52 8.88 7.69
CA ASP A 25 3.78 8.56 8.91
C ASP A 25 2.82 7.40 8.66
N LEU A 26 2.11 7.43 7.54
CA LEU A 26 1.19 6.36 7.19
C LEU A 26 1.94 5.04 7.01
N ALA A 27 3.08 5.06 6.33
CA ALA A 27 3.86 3.84 6.12
C ALA A 27 4.31 3.23 7.45
N ARG A 28 4.77 4.07 8.38
CA ARG A 28 5.21 3.58 9.69
C ARG A 28 4.05 3.04 10.52
N ASP A 29 2.88 3.68 10.43
CA ASP A 29 1.69 3.19 11.11
C ASP A 29 1.26 1.85 10.54
N MET A 30 1.33 1.69 9.23
CA MET A 30 1.00 0.41 8.60
C MET A 30 1.95 -0.68 9.06
N GLU A 31 3.24 -0.37 9.16
CA GLU A 31 4.22 -1.34 9.62
C GLU A 31 3.94 -1.78 11.05
N ARG A 32 3.65 -0.81 11.92
CA ARG A 32 3.35 -1.12 13.32
C ARG A 32 2.13 -2.01 13.45
N ASP A 33 1.09 -1.67 12.70
CA ASP A 33 -0.14 -2.44 12.73
C ASP A 33 0.08 -3.85 12.18
N ASN A 34 0.88 -3.96 11.12
CA ASN A 34 1.16 -5.26 10.51
C ASN A 34 1.91 -6.19 11.47
N LYS A 35 2.77 -5.64 12.31
CA LYS A 35 3.49 -6.45 13.30
C LYS A 35 2.54 -7.11 14.29
N SER A 36 1.41 -6.46 14.58
CA SER A 36 0.44 -7.01 15.52
C SER A 36 -0.55 -7.97 14.87
N THR A 37 -0.97 -7.67 13.65
CA THR A 37 -2.10 -8.37 13.03
C THR A 37 -1.76 -9.14 11.77
N SER A 38 -0.64 -8.85 11.14
CA SER A 38 -0.27 -9.38 9.82
C SER A 38 -1.28 -9.03 8.74
N PHE A 39 -2.12 -8.02 8.98
CA PHE A 39 -3.20 -7.67 8.06
C PHE A 39 -2.67 -7.34 6.67
N PHE A 40 -1.66 -6.48 6.59
CA PHE A 40 -1.15 -6.04 5.29
C PHE A 40 -0.36 -7.13 4.59
N SER A 41 0.38 -7.93 5.34
CA SER A 41 1.10 -9.06 4.75
C SER A 41 0.15 -10.06 4.12
N ASN A 42 -1.02 -10.25 4.73
CA ASN A 42 -2.01 -11.19 4.22
C ASN A 42 -2.64 -10.73 2.90
N LEU A 43 -2.49 -9.46 2.56
CA LEU A 43 -3.01 -8.94 1.30
C LEU A 43 -2.05 -9.08 0.13
N HIS A 44 -0.88 -9.66 0.38
CA HIS A 44 0.19 -9.72 -0.61
C HIS A 44 -0.26 -10.33 -1.95
N GLU A 45 -1.09 -11.36 -1.93
CA GLU A 45 -1.53 -12.04 -3.14
C GLU A 45 -2.89 -11.59 -3.64
N CYS A 46 -3.46 -10.57 -3.03
CA CYS A 46 -4.76 -10.05 -3.46
C CYS A 46 -4.60 -9.17 -4.69
N SER A 47 -5.68 -9.07 -5.46
CA SER A 47 -5.70 -8.15 -6.58
C SER A 47 -5.55 -6.71 -6.09
N VAL A 48 -5.20 -5.81 -7.01
CA VAL A 48 -5.03 -4.39 -6.68
C VAL A 48 -6.34 -3.82 -6.11
N GLU A 49 -7.46 -4.14 -6.74
CA GLU A 49 -8.76 -3.64 -6.29
C GLU A 49 -9.12 -4.14 -4.90
N ARG A 50 -8.84 -5.42 -4.63
CA ARG A 50 -9.15 -5.99 -3.33
C ARG A 50 -8.26 -5.39 -2.24
N GLN A 51 -7.00 -5.13 -2.57
CA GLN A 51 -6.12 -4.45 -1.62
C GLN A 51 -6.67 -3.08 -1.25
N TYR A 52 -7.13 -2.32 -2.25
CA TYR A 52 -7.66 -0.99 -1.99
C TYR A 52 -8.85 -1.05 -1.04
N GLU A 53 -9.83 -1.89 -1.37
CA GLU A 53 -11.04 -2.01 -0.56
C GLU A 53 -10.72 -2.44 0.87
N SER A 54 -9.87 -3.44 1.00
CA SER A 54 -9.53 -3.98 2.31
C SER A 54 -8.82 -2.95 3.18
N ILE A 55 -7.88 -2.22 2.60
CA ILE A 55 -7.12 -1.22 3.34
C ILE A 55 -8.01 -0.03 3.70
N GLU A 56 -8.85 0.41 2.77
CA GLU A 56 -9.75 1.51 3.05
C GLU A 56 -10.67 1.20 4.22
N ILE A 57 -11.29 0.02 4.20
CA ILE A 57 -12.17 -0.41 5.28
C ILE A 57 -11.40 -0.49 6.59
N HIS A 58 -10.19 -1.03 6.54
CA HIS A 58 -9.37 -1.18 7.74
C HIS A 58 -9.05 0.17 8.37
N LEU A 59 -8.67 1.15 7.54
CA LEU A 59 -8.36 2.49 8.05
C LEU A 59 -9.60 3.16 8.63
N LEU A 60 -10.76 2.98 8.01
CA LEU A 60 -12.00 3.53 8.54
C LEU A 60 -12.37 2.89 9.87
N ARG A 61 -12.15 1.60 10.03
CA ARG A 61 -12.41 0.91 11.29
C ARG A 61 -11.50 1.40 12.41
N LEU A 62 -10.28 1.80 12.08
CA LEU A 62 -9.33 2.32 13.05
C LEU A 62 -9.56 3.79 13.34
N HIS A 63 -10.58 4.40 12.73
CA HIS A 63 -10.87 5.82 12.87
C HIS A 63 -9.68 6.69 12.47
N ALA A 64 -9.03 6.31 11.37
CA ALA A 64 -7.89 7.06 10.87
C ALA A 64 -8.29 8.51 10.61
N CYS A 65 -7.40 9.44 10.91
CA CYS A 65 -7.68 10.86 10.70
C CYS A 65 -7.72 11.19 9.22
N SER A 66 -8.32 12.35 8.89
CA SER A 66 -8.44 12.74 7.49
C SER A 66 -7.08 12.88 6.81
N GLY A 67 -6.06 13.29 7.55
CA GLY A 67 -4.71 13.36 6.98
C GLY A 67 -4.19 12.01 6.53
N ALA A 68 -4.43 10.97 7.34
CA ALA A 68 -4.02 9.62 6.98
C ALA A 68 -4.80 9.10 5.78
N LEU A 69 -6.11 9.37 5.74
CA LEU A 69 -6.93 8.94 4.62
C LEU A 69 -6.52 9.64 3.32
N ASN A 70 -6.21 10.94 3.41
CA ASN A 70 -5.74 11.69 2.25
C ASN A 70 -4.40 11.17 1.76
N ALA A 71 -3.50 10.85 2.69
CA ALA A 71 -2.21 10.28 2.34
C ALA A 71 -2.39 8.93 1.63
N PHE A 72 -3.31 8.11 2.14
CA PHE A 72 -3.62 6.82 1.52
C PHE A 72 -4.05 7.02 0.06
N GLU A 73 -4.97 7.95 -0.19
CA GLU A 73 -5.46 8.19 -1.54
C GLU A 73 -4.36 8.69 -2.47
N ARG A 74 -3.53 9.61 -2.00
CA ARG A 74 -2.41 10.10 -2.81
C ARG A 74 -1.44 8.98 -3.17
N CYS A 75 -1.06 8.21 -2.17
CA CYS A 75 -0.11 7.13 -2.38
C CYS A 75 -0.69 6.02 -3.23
N TRP A 76 -2.00 5.80 -3.12
CA TRP A 76 -2.67 4.80 -3.94
C TRP A 76 -2.57 5.14 -5.42
N LYS A 77 -2.76 6.41 -5.77
CA LYS A 77 -2.63 6.83 -7.16
C LYS A 77 -1.23 6.56 -7.69
N LYS A 78 -0.22 6.81 -6.87
CA LYS A 78 1.16 6.54 -7.25
C LYS A 78 1.43 5.05 -7.38
N TYR A 79 0.87 4.27 -6.48
CA TYR A 79 1.00 2.82 -6.54
C TYR A 79 0.39 2.26 -7.83
N LYS A 80 -0.78 2.77 -8.22
CA LYS A 80 -1.41 2.32 -9.46
C LYS A 80 -0.52 2.59 -10.68
N ARG A 81 0.17 3.71 -10.69
CA ARG A 81 1.14 3.99 -11.76
C ARG A 81 2.27 2.98 -11.76
N TYR A 82 2.78 2.67 -10.58
CA TYR A 82 3.83 1.67 -10.43
C TYR A 82 3.37 0.32 -10.97
N VAL A 83 2.16 -0.11 -10.61
CA VAL A 83 1.61 -1.37 -11.07
C VAL A 83 1.52 -1.41 -12.60
N LYS A 84 1.04 -0.34 -13.20
CA LYS A 84 0.93 -0.27 -14.65
C LYS A 84 2.31 -0.39 -15.32
N MET A 85 3.31 0.24 -14.75
CA MET A 85 4.66 0.17 -15.31
C MET A 85 5.22 -1.23 -15.22
N GLU A 86 4.98 -1.92 -14.11
CA GLU A 86 5.45 -3.29 -13.95
C GLU A 86 4.74 -4.24 -14.91
N GLU A 87 3.45 -4.02 -15.13
CA GLU A 87 2.70 -4.85 -16.08
C GLU A 87 3.22 -4.65 -17.50
N LYS A 88 3.56 -3.43 -17.86
CA LYS A 88 4.12 -3.16 -19.18
C LYS A 88 5.46 -3.84 -19.37
N LYS A 89 6.28 -3.85 -18.34
CA LYS A 89 7.57 -4.54 -18.42
C LYS A 89 7.39 -6.02 -18.67
N ASN A 90 6.41 -6.63 -18.02
CA ASN A 90 6.13 -8.03 -18.19
C ASN A 90 5.60 -8.35 -19.58
N GLU A 91 4.87 -7.43 -20.18
CA GLU A 91 4.31 -7.62 -21.51
C GLU A 91 5.34 -7.55 -22.62
N LYS A 92 6.48 -6.94 -22.35
CA LYS A 92 7.50 -6.76 -23.38
C LYS A 92 8.40 -7.97 -23.57
N ILE A 93 8.13 -9.00 -22.88
CA ILE A 93 8.87 -10.26 -23.07
C ILE A 93 8.35 -10.99 -24.30
#